data_2a3f47309202e70fe14cca172456c722
#
_entry.id   2a3f47309202e70fe14cca172456c722
#
_cell.length_a   1.000
_cell.length_b   1.000
_cell.length_c   1.000
_cell.angle_alpha   90.00
_cell.angle_beta   90.00
_cell.angle_gamma   90.00
#
_symmetry.space_group_name_H-M   'P 1'
#
loop_
_entity.id
_entity.type
_entity.pdbx_description
1 polymer ?
#
loop_
_entity_poly.entity_id
_entity_poly.type
_entity_poly.pdbx_seq_one_letter_code
_entity_poly.pdbx_strand_id
1 'polypeptide(L)'
;MFDTMIGSLSDTWNIGILIFLIFLGIIVTLMTKAGGSRAYGLWAKEKIKSRQGSLFSTFLLGILIFVDDYFNCLTVGSVMREVTDEFSVSRAKLAYIIDSTAAPICIIAPISSWAAAVSGYTSGDGFSLFLQTIPFNLYALLTIVMVTYVIKKDFHIGTMKHHEIAAQNGDVHNGVNDYEEGEEMEVSDQGRFMIYYCQFFS
;
A
#
# COMPACT_ATOMS: atom_id res chain seq x y z
N MET A 1 26.73 -24.11 1.52
CA MET A 1 25.65 -23.22 2.00
C MET A 1 26.17 -21.78 2.20
N PHE A 2 27.24 -21.55 2.97
CA PHE A 2 27.83 -20.20 3.14
C PHE A 2 28.33 -19.62 1.79
N ASP A 3 29.04 -20.38 0.99
CA ASP A 3 29.57 -19.95 -0.30
C ASP A 3 28.44 -19.62 -1.30
N THR A 4 27.32 -20.33 -1.23
CA THR A 4 26.14 -20.04 -2.05
C THR A 4 25.47 -18.74 -1.62
N MET A 5 25.39 -18.47 -0.32
CA MET A 5 24.88 -17.20 0.21
C MET A 5 25.76 -16.01 -0.18
N ILE A 6 27.08 -16.16 -0.01
CA ILE A 6 28.04 -15.11 -0.40
C ILE A 6 27.99 -14.87 -1.90
N GLY A 7 27.92 -15.92 -2.72
CA GLY A 7 27.76 -15.82 -4.17
C GLY A 7 26.49 -15.06 -4.58
N SER A 8 25.36 -15.37 -3.92
CA SER A 8 24.09 -14.67 -4.18
C SER A 8 24.14 -13.21 -3.74
N LEU A 9 24.77 -12.90 -2.60
CA LEU A 9 24.95 -11.52 -2.13
C LEU A 9 25.95 -10.72 -2.98
N SER A 10 26.88 -11.38 -3.66
CA SER A 10 27.87 -10.74 -4.53
C SER A 10 27.38 -10.55 -5.96
N ASP A 11 26.21 -11.06 -6.31
CA ASP A 11 25.62 -10.84 -7.61
C ASP A 11 25.17 -9.38 -7.74
N THR A 12 25.63 -8.71 -8.80
CA THR A 12 25.35 -7.30 -9.07
C THR A 12 23.86 -6.99 -9.11
N TRP A 13 23.03 -7.93 -9.59
CA TRP A 13 21.58 -7.80 -9.61
C TRP A 13 20.98 -7.77 -8.20
N ASN A 14 21.38 -8.71 -7.36
CA ASN A 14 20.89 -8.79 -5.98
C ASN A 14 21.35 -7.60 -5.14
N ILE A 15 22.59 -7.13 -5.35
CA ILE A 15 23.08 -5.88 -4.73
C ILE A 15 22.24 -4.70 -5.19
N GLY A 16 21.89 -4.61 -6.47
CA GLY A 16 21.00 -3.57 -6.99
C GLY A 16 19.65 -3.54 -6.29
N ILE A 17 19.03 -4.70 -6.08
CA ILE A 17 17.76 -4.82 -5.34
C ILE A 17 17.92 -4.37 -3.87
N LEU A 18 18.99 -4.77 -3.18
CA LEU A 18 19.25 -4.35 -1.80
C LEU A 18 19.41 -2.82 -1.68
N ILE A 19 20.17 -2.23 -2.58
CA ILE A 19 20.35 -0.77 -2.65
C ILE A 19 19.00 -0.09 -2.91
N PHE A 20 18.20 -0.60 -3.85
CA PHE A 20 16.86 -0.10 -4.15
C PHE A 20 15.97 -0.12 -2.91
N LEU A 21 15.93 -1.23 -2.15
CA LEU A 21 15.13 -1.34 -0.93
C LEU A 21 15.57 -0.35 0.16
N ILE A 22 16.89 -0.09 0.31
CA ILE A 22 17.41 0.90 1.24
C ILE A 22 16.94 2.31 0.84
N PHE A 23 17.08 2.68 -0.44
CA PHE A 23 16.62 3.99 -0.92
C PHE A 23 15.11 4.13 -0.78
N LEU A 24 14.35 3.08 -1.06
CA LEU A 24 12.91 3.05 -0.89
C LEU A 24 12.51 3.33 0.58
N GLY A 25 13.15 2.64 1.53
CA GLY A 25 12.94 2.87 2.96
C GLY A 25 13.24 4.30 3.39
N ILE A 26 14.32 4.89 2.85
CA ILE A 26 14.68 6.29 3.10
C ILE A 26 13.60 7.23 2.55
N ILE A 27 13.13 7.02 1.33
CA ILE A 27 12.08 7.84 0.69
C ILE A 27 10.79 7.77 1.49
N VAL A 28 10.35 6.57 1.90
CA VAL A 28 9.14 6.39 2.74
C VAL A 28 9.27 7.16 4.05
N THR A 29 10.41 7.01 4.73
CA THR A 29 10.68 7.70 6.00
C THR A 29 10.66 9.23 5.82
N LEU A 30 11.28 9.74 4.76
CA LEU A 30 11.29 11.17 4.44
C LEU A 30 9.89 11.69 4.12
N MET A 31 9.08 10.95 3.34
CA MET A 31 7.69 11.32 3.06
C MET A 31 6.84 11.40 4.32
N THR A 32 6.99 10.42 5.22
CA THR A 32 6.27 10.40 6.49
C THR A 32 6.69 11.59 7.37
N LYS A 33 8.00 11.84 7.53
CA LYS A 33 8.53 12.98 8.30
C LYS A 33 8.17 14.33 7.69
N ALA A 34 8.07 14.43 6.36
CA ALA A 34 7.65 15.64 5.68
C ALA A 34 6.15 15.96 5.86
N GLY A 35 5.39 15.11 6.54
CA GLY A 35 3.97 15.32 6.81
C GLY A 35 3.04 15.09 5.62
N GLY A 36 3.54 14.50 4.53
CA GLY A 36 2.74 14.21 3.35
C GLY A 36 1.55 13.31 3.64
N SER A 37 1.76 12.26 4.41
CA SER A 37 0.71 11.32 4.85
C SER A 37 -0.37 12.02 5.66
N ARG A 38 0.01 12.86 6.64
CA ARG A 38 -0.93 13.62 7.48
C ARG A 38 -1.75 14.62 6.68
N ALA A 39 -1.10 15.34 5.78
CA ALA A 39 -1.77 16.35 4.96
C ALA A 39 -2.79 15.70 4.00
N TYR A 40 -2.46 14.55 3.40
CA TYR A 40 -3.41 13.77 2.61
C TYR A 40 -4.55 13.22 3.47
N GLY A 41 -4.26 12.72 4.67
CA GLY A 41 -5.27 12.24 5.62
C GLY A 41 -6.29 13.34 5.95
N LEU A 42 -5.84 14.56 6.26
CA LEU A 42 -6.72 15.70 6.53
C LEU A 42 -7.58 16.07 5.30
N TRP A 43 -6.99 16.13 4.11
CA TRP A 43 -7.74 16.34 2.87
C TRP A 43 -8.77 15.24 2.61
N ALA A 44 -8.38 13.98 2.82
CA ALA A 44 -9.27 12.83 2.65
C ALA A 44 -10.45 12.87 3.62
N LYS A 45 -10.23 13.26 4.89
CA LYS A 45 -11.31 13.44 5.89
C LYS A 45 -12.34 14.47 5.47
N GLU A 46 -11.93 15.57 4.82
CA GLU A 46 -12.87 16.58 4.31
C GLU A 46 -13.72 16.08 3.13
N LYS A 47 -13.16 15.22 2.29
CA LYS A 47 -13.81 14.75 1.05
C LYS A 47 -14.59 13.47 1.24
N ILE A 48 -14.12 12.57 2.07
CA ILE A 48 -14.73 11.28 2.34
C ILE A 48 -15.83 11.45 3.39
N LYS A 49 -17.05 11.04 3.03
CA LYS A 49 -18.24 11.20 3.90
C LYS A 49 -18.95 9.87 4.19
N SER A 50 -18.34 8.75 3.84
CA SER A 50 -18.96 7.45 4.05
C SER A 50 -17.92 6.36 4.24
N ARG A 51 -18.30 5.31 4.97
CA ARG A 51 -17.48 4.12 5.18
C ARG A 51 -17.04 3.46 3.87
N GLN A 52 -17.96 3.29 2.92
CA GLN A 52 -17.63 2.77 1.59
C GLN A 52 -16.70 3.72 0.82
N GLY A 53 -16.89 5.02 1.01
CA GLY A 53 -16.01 6.03 0.44
C GLY A 53 -14.58 5.91 0.95
N SER A 54 -14.36 5.67 2.26
CA SER A 54 -13.02 5.48 2.81
C SER A 54 -12.33 4.23 2.26
N LEU A 55 -13.05 3.11 2.18
CA LEU A 55 -12.54 1.87 1.60
C LEU A 55 -12.20 2.01 0.10
N PHE A 56 -13.08 2.69 -0.65
CA PHE A 56 -12.84 2.94 -2.08
C PHE A 56 -11.67 3.89 -2.29
N SER A 57 -11.51 4.91 -1.45
CA SER A 57 -10.37 5.83 -1.51
C SER A 57 -9.05 5.12 -1.17
N THR A 58 -9.07 4.19 -0.21
CA THR A 58 -7.92 3.31 0.07
C THR A 58 -7.53 2.49 -1.16
N PHE A 59 -8.51 1.86 -1.78
CA PHE A 59 -8.30 1.07 -3.00
C PHE A 59 -7.76 1.93 -4.16
N LEU A 60 -8.35 3.11 -4.38
CA LEU A 60 -7.92 4.01 -5.45
C LEU A 60 -6.49 4.53 -5.21
N LEU A 61 -6.17 4.89 -3.96
CA LEU A 61 -4.81 5.30 -3.61
C LEU A 61 -3.81 4.18 -3.82
N GLY A 62 -4.18 2.93 -3.47
CA GLY A 62 -3.38 1.75 -3.75
C GLY A 62 -3.13 1.52 -5.25
N ILE A 63 -4.11 1.80 -6.11
CA ILE A 63 -3.93 1.76 -7.57
C ILE A 63 -2.97 2.84 -8.05
N LEU A 64 -3.04 4.04 -7.49
CA LEU A 64 -2.18 5.17 -7.89
C LEU A 64 -0.71 4.96 -7.53
N ILE A 65 -0.45 4.23 -6.44
CA ILE A 65 0.91 3.92 -5.97
C ILE A 65 1.32 2.53 -6.47
N PHE A 66 1.41 2.34 -7.77
CA PHE A 66 1.66 1.05 -8.42
C PHE A 66 3.15 0.70 -8.59
N VAL A 67 4.06 1.58 -8.22
CA VAL A 67 5.50 1.45 -8.52
C VAL A 67 6.12 0.29 -7.75
N ASP A 68 5.75 0.14 -6.48
CA ASP A 68 6.28 -0.89 -5.58
C ASP A 68 5.24 -1.27 -4.53
N ASP A 69 5.09 -2.55 -4.23
CA ASP A 69 4.08 -3.07 -3.33
C ASP A 69 4.38 -2.76 -1.85
N TYR A 70 5.64 -2.80 -1.42
CA TYR A 70 6.03 -2.40 -0.07
C TYR A 70 5.80 -0.92 0.17
N PHE A 71 6.22 -0.10 -0.77
CA PHE A 71 5.97 1.34 -0.73
C PHE A 71 4.47 1.65 -0.68
N ASN A 72 3.69 0.95 -1.50
CA ASN A 72 2.24 1.04 -1.51
C ASN A 72 1.66 0.72 -0.13
N CYS A 73 1.94 -0.47 0.42
CA CYS A 73 1.42 -0.91 1.71
C CYS A 73 1.74 0.08 2.84
N LEU A 74 2.98 0.53 2.94
CA LEU A 74 3.41 1.45 3.98
C LEU A 74 2.77 2.83 3.84
N THR A 75 2.74 3.36 2.61
CA THR A 75 2.21 4.70 2.34
C THR A 75 0.69 4.73 2.49
N VAL A 76 -0.03 3.83 1.84
CA VAL A 76 -1.49 3.76 1.94
C VAL A 76 -1.92 3.44 3.36
N GLY A 77 -1.20 2.53 4.03
CA GLY A 77 -1.45 2.17 5.43
C GLY A 77 -1.33 3.37 6.37
N SER A 78 -0.24 4.11 6.29
CA SER A 78 -0.01 5.29 7.16
C SER A 78 -1.03 6.40 6.91
N VAL A 79 -1.40 6.64 5.66
CA VAL A 79 -2.34 7.69 5.26
C VAL A 79 -3.78 7.36 5.59
N MET A 80 -4.22 6.13 5.24
CA MET A 80 -5.63 5.76 5.34
C MET A 80 -6.04 5.26 6.72
N ARG A 81 -5.09 4.98 7.58
CA ARG A 81 -5.31 4.51 8.95
C ARG A 81 -6.23 5.42 9.73
N GLU A 82 -5.88 6.70 9.85
CA GLU A 82 -6.70 7.68 10.58
C GLU A 82 -8.07 7.90 9.91
N VAL A 83 -8.11 7.91 8.57
CA VAL A 83 -9.34 8.12 7.80
C VAL A 83 -10.32 6.96 8.03
N THR A 84 -9.83 5.72 7.99
CA THR A 84 -10.67 4.53 8.16
C THR A 84 -11.17 4.34 9.59
N ASP A 85 -10.38 4.77 10.59
CA ASP A 85 -10.80 4.74 11.99
C ASP A 85 -12.00 5.64 12.25
N GLU A 86 -12.03 6.82 11.64
CA GLU A 86 -13.15 7.76 11.76
C GLU A 86 -14.47 7.16 11.25
N PHE A 87 -14.38 6.24 10.28
CA PHE A 87 -15.55 5.52 9.74
C PHE A 87 -15.75 4.13 10.36
N SER A 88 -15.12 3.84 11.50
CA SER A 88 -15.26 2.56 12.22
C SER A 88 -14.97 1.34 11.34
N VAL A 89 -13.97 1.43 10.47
CA VAL A 89 -13.44 0.31 9.69
C VAL A 89 -12.38 -0.40 10.52
N SER A 90 -12.47 -1.72 10.62
CA SER A 90 -11.47 -2.48 11.36
C SER A 90 -10.09 -2.41 10.68
N ARG A 91 -9.04 -2.45 11.51
CA ARG A 91 -7.65 -2.55 11.04
C ARG A 91 -7.42 -3.78 10.16
N ALA A 92 -8.09 -4.89 10.49
CA ALA A 92 -8.03 -6.12 9.70
C ALA A 92 -8.59 -5.93 8.28
N LYS A 93 -9.69 -5.19 8.12
CA LYS A 93 -10.28 -4.91 6.80
C LYS A 93 -9.43 -3.92 6.02
N LEU A 94 -8.89 -2.90 6.68
CA LEU A 94 -7.95 -1.98 6.06
C LEU A 94 -6.73 -2.72 5.53
N ALA A 95 -6.10 -3.56 6.36
CA ALA A 95 -4.94 -4.36 5.98
C ALA A 95 -5.26 -5.29 4.80
N TYR A 96 -6.42 -5.95 4.81
CA TYR A 96 -6.87 -6.80 3.70
C TYR A 96 -6.98 -6.02 2.39
N ILE A 97 -7.58 -4.82 2.39
CA ILE A 97 -7.74 -4.02 1.17
C ILE A 97 -6.38 -3.56 0.65
N ILE A 98 -5.50 -3.09 1.53
CA ILE A 98 -4.16 -2.63 1.16
C ILE A 98 -3.36 -3.78 0.55
N ASP A 99 -3.25 -4.90 1.24
CA ASP A 99 -2.47 -6.06 0.80
C ASP A 99 -3.03 -6.65 -0.51
N SER A 100 -4.35 -6.82 -0.58
CA SER A 100 -5.02 -7.33 -1.78
C SER A 100 -5.06 -6.33 -2.95
N THR A 101 -4.55 -5.11 -2.78
CA THR A 101 -4.43 -4.12 -3.85
C THR A 101 -2.97 -3.93 -4.26
N ALA A 102 -2.08 -3.78 -3.30
CA ALA A 102 -0.70 -3.40 -3.54
C ALA A 102 0.03 -4.39 -4.47
N ALA A 103 0.14 -5.65 -4.08
CA ALA A 103 0.84 -6.66 -4.88
C ALA A 103 0.13 -6.97 -6.22
N PRO A 104 -1.21 -7.17 -6.28
CA PRO A 104 -1.89 -7.40 -7.54
C PRO A 104 -1.76 -6.26 -8.54
N ILE A 105 -1.82 -5.02 -8.10
CA ILE A 105 -1.65 -3.86 -8.98
C ILE A 105 -0.20 -3.76 -9.46
N CYS A 106 0.76 -3.94 -8.56
CA CYS A 106 2.18 -3.84 -8.87
C CYS A 106 2.62 -4.89 -9.91
N ILE A 107 2.11 -6.13 -9.79
CA ILE A 107 2.48 -7.24 -10.69
C ILE A 107 1.82 -7.15 -12.08
N ILE A 108 0.81 -6.32 -12.26
CA ILE A 108 0.22 -6.05 -13.59
C ILE A 108 0.57 -4.68 -14.13
N ALA A 109 1.20 -3.81 -13.34
CA ALA A 109 1.67 -2.52 -13.79
C ALA A 109 2.91 -2.66 -14.68
N PRO A 110 2.91 -2.07 -15.86
CA PRO A 110 4.02 -2.22 -16.81
C PRO A 110 5.31 -1.56 -16.31
N ILE A 111 5.20 -0.56 -15.45
CA ILE A 111 6.35 0.15 -14.84
C ILE A 111 6.28 -0.06 -13.34
N SER A 112 6.90 -1.13 -12.84
CA SER A 112 6.89 -1.48 -11.43
C SER A 112 8.18 -2.20 -11.04
N SER A 113 8.43 -2.33 -9.73
CA SER A 113 9.53 -3.13 -9.20
C SER A 113 9.44 -4.60 -9.66
N TRP A 114 8.22 -5.14 -9.78
CA TRP A 114 7.99 -6.49 -10.30
C TRP A 114 8.30 -6.63 -11.77
N ALA A 115 7.92 -5.64 -12.60
CA ALA A 115 8.28 -5.63 -14.02
C ALA A 115 9.81 -5.64 -14.21
N ALA A 116 10.54 -4.84 -13.42
CA ALA A 116 11.98 -4.81 -13.42
C ALA A 116 12.57 -6.16 -12.97
N ALA A 117 12.11 -6.71 -11.84
CA ALA A 117 12.60 -7.98 -11.32
C ALA A 117 12.38 -9.15 -12.27
N VAL A 118 11.16 -9.32 -12.80
CA VAL A 118 10.82 -10.43 -13.71
C VAL A 118 11.57 -10.33 -15.03
N SER A 119 11.71 -9.11 -15.57
CA SER A 119 12.47 -8.89 -16.80
C SER A 119 13.93 -9.30 -16.69
N GLY A 120 14.52 -9.24 -15.51
CA GLY A 120 15.90 -9.64 -15.26
C GLY A 120 16.15 -11.15 -15.29
N TYR A 121 15.13 -11.99 -15.20
CA TYR A 121 15.28 -13.45 -15.20
C TYR A 121 15.38 -14.06 -16.60
N THR A 122 15.17 -13.28 -17.64
CA THR A 122 15.24 -13.80 -19.02
C THR A 122 16.39 -13.19 -19.78
N SER A 123 17.02 -14.00 -20.62
CA SER A 123 18.15 -13.59 -21.47
C SER A 123 17.74 -12.87 -22.76
N GLY A 124 16.42 -12.65 -22.97
CA GLY A 124 15.87 -11.96 -24.13
C GLY A 124 15.20 -10.62 -23.75
N ASP A 125 14.21 -10.20 -24.54
CA ASP A 125 13.36 -9.05 -24.21
C ASP A 125 12.40 -9.39 -23.08
N GLY A 126 12.90 -9.34 -21.85
CA GLY A 126 12.16 -9.67 -20.63
C GLY A 126 10.99 -8.74 -20.37
N PHE A 127 11.09 -7.49 -20.77
CA PHE A 127 10.02 -6.54 -20.60
C PHE A 127 8.82 -6.88 -21.50
N SER A 128 9.04 -7.20 -22.76
CA SER A 128 7.98 -7.64 -23.68
C SER A 128 7.32 -8.94 -23.19
N LEU A 129 8.12 -9.88 -22.68
CA LEU A 129 7.59 -11.11 -22.10
C LEU A 129 6.73 -10.82 -20.89
N PHE A 130 7.17 -9.94 -19.98
CA PHE A 130 6.38 -9.54 -18.82
C PHE A 130 5.02 -8.95 -19.24
N LEU A 131 4.99 -8.03 -20.20
CA LEU A 131 3.74 -7.45 -20.69
C LEU A 131 2.77 -8.51 -21.25
N GLN A 132 3.29 -9.52 -21.93
CA GLN A 132 2.46 -10.62 -22.45
C GLN A 132 1.89 -11.52 -21.36
N THR A 133 2.51 -11.59 -20.18
CA THR A 133 2.01 -12.38 -19.05
C THR A 133 0.89 -11.70 -18.28
N ILE A 134 0.74 -10.37 -18.34
CA ILE A 134 -0.25 -9.61 -17.58
C ILE A 134 -1.68 -10.16 -17.73
N PRO A 135 -2.21 -10.41 -18.95
CA PRO A 135 -3.58 -10.91 -19.09
C PRO A 135 -3.78 -12.34 -18.58
N PHE A 136 -2.70 -13.10 -18.37
CA PHE A 136 -2.73 -14.45 -17.82
C PHE A 136 -2.55 -14.49 -16.30
N ASN A 137 -2.27 -13.35 -15.68
CA ASN A 137 -2.15 -13.26 -14.22
C ASN A 137 -3.56 -13.24 -13.58
N LEU A 138 -4.19 -14.42 -13.58
CA LEU A 138 -5.55 -14.58 -13.06
C LEU A 138 -5.65 -14.23 -11.57
N TYR A 139 -4.58 -14.44 -10.79
CA TYR A 139 -4.55 -14.06 -9.39
C TYR A 139 -4.78 -12.55 -9.22
N ALA A 140 -3.98 -11.72 -9.89
CA ALA A 140 -4.10 -10.28 -9.78
C ALA A 140 -5.48 -9.78 -10.25
N LEU A 141 -5.95 -10.27 -11.41
CA LEU A 141 -7.23 -9.87 -11.97
C LEU A 141 -8.42 -10.26 -11.07
N LEU A 142 -8.45 -11.50 -10.56
CA LEU A 142 -9.52 -11.98 -9.69
C LEU A 142 -9.47 -11.28 -8.31
N THR A 143 -8.29 -11.01 -7.78
CA THR A 143 -8.15 -10.30 -6.50
C THR A 143 -8.68 -8.87 -6.60
N ILE A 144 -8.41 -8.14 -7.67
CA ILE A 144 -8.96 -6.80 -7.90
C ILE A 144 -10.49 -6.83 -7.97
N VAL A 145 -11.06 -7.82 -8.67
CA VAL A 145 -12.51 -8.02 -8.72
C VAL A 145 -13.07 -8.31 -7.33
N MET A 146 -12.41 -9.17 -6.56
CA MET A 146 -12.82 -9.55 -5.21
C MET A 146 -12.78 -8.35 -4.25
N VAL A 147 -11.70 -7.56 -4.27
CA VAL A 147 -11.59 -6.34 -3.45
C VAL A 147 -12.70 -5.36 -3.79
N THR A 148 -12.95 -5.13 -5.08
CA THR A 148 -14.03 -4.27 -5.53
C THR A 148 -15.39 -4.77 -5.04
N TYR A 149 -15.63 -6.07 -5.05
CA TYR A 149 -16.85 -6.68 -4.53
C TYR A 149 -16.98 -6.51 -3.02
N VAL A 150 -15.90 -6.76 -2.26
CA VAL A 150 -15.85 -6.58 -0.80
C VAL A 150 -16.16 -5.14 -0.40
N ILE A 151 -15.63 -4.16 -1.13
CA ILE A 151 -15.89 -2.73 -0.88
C ILE A 151 -17.35 -2.38 -1.19
N LYS A 152 -17.85 -2.76 -2.38
CA LYS A 152 -19.22 -2.39 -2.82
C LYS A 152 -20.31 -3.03 -1.97
N LYS A 153 -20.11 -4.27 -1.51
CA LYS A 153 -21.12 -5.01 -0.74
C LYS A 153 -20.91 -4.91 0.77
N ASP A 154 -19.82 -4.26 1.20
CA ASP A 154 -19.37 -4.25 2.58
C ASP A 154 -19.32 -5.68 3.16
N PHE A 155 -18.86 -6.61 2.33
CA PHE A 155 -18.83 -8.03 2.64
C PHE A 155 -17.69 -8.35 3.60
N HIS A 156 -17.95 -9.23 4.55
CA HIS A 156 -16.99 -9.62 5.59
C HIS A 156 -16.70 -11.11 5.49
N ILE A 157 -15.43 -11.47 5.34
CA ILE A 157 -14.98 -12.86 5.15
C ILE A 157 -14.39 -13.39 6.45
N GLY A 158 -14.86 -14.56 6.90
CA GLY A 158 -14.26 -15.32 8.00
C GLY A 158 -14.11 -14.51 9.29
N THR A 159 -12.93 -14.54 9.89
CA THR A 159 -12.60 -13.86 11.15
C THR A 159 -12.66 -12.34 11.04
N MET A 160 -12.49 -11.76 9.85
CA MET A 160 -12.62 -10.32 9.63
C MET A 160 -13.98 -9.78 10.08
N LYS A 161 -15.04 -10.60 10.04
CA LYS A 161 -16.38 -10.21 10.53
C LYS A 161 -16.37 -9.85 12.02
N HIS A 162 -15.61 -10.58 12.84
CA HIS A 162 -15.51 -10.28 14.27
C HIS A 162 -14.81 -8.94 14.51
N HIS A 163 -13.73 -8.67 13.79
CA HIS A 163 -13.01 -7.40 13.85
C HIS A 163 -13.91 -6.23 13.41
N GLU A 164 -14.73 -6.43 12.38
CA GLU A 164 -15.65 -5.42 11.89
C GLU A 164 -16.77 -5.11 12.88
N ILE A 165 -17.32 -6.12 13.54
CA ILE A 165 -18.32 -5.93 14.59
C ILE A 165 -17.72 -5.17 15.77
N ALA A 166 -16.49 -5.52 16.19
CA ALA A 166 -15.78 -4.81 17.24
C ALA A 166 -15.54 -3.33 16.88
N ALA A 167 -15.07 -3.08 15.65
CA ALA A 167 -14.83 -1.73 15.15
C ALA A 167 -16.10 -0.87 15.11
N GLN A 168 -17.24 -1.44 14.72
CA GLN A 168 -18.53 -0.75 14.74
C GLN A 168 -19.00 -0.42 16.17
N ASN A 169 -18.53 -1.18 17.17
CA ASN A 169 -18.78 -0.91 18.59
C ASN A 169 -17.74 0.04 19.22
N GLY A 170 -16.85 0.62 18.41
CA GLY A 170 -15.82 1.57 18.84
C GLY A 170 -14.45 0.96 19.14
N ASP A 171 -14.29 -0.37 19.00
CA ASP A 171 -13.01 -1.05 19.18
C ASP A 171 -12.40 -1.44 17.82
N VAL A 172 -11.72 -0.50 17.19
CA VAL A 172 -11.03 -0.71 15.89
C VAL A 172 -9.82 -1.65 16.01
N HIS A 173 -9.31 -1.86 17.22
CA HIS A 173 -8.14 -2.68 17.52
C HIS A 173 -8.47 -4.10 17.99
N ASN A 174 -9.77 -4.40 18.22
CA ASN A 174 -10.27 -5.69 18.71
C ASN A 174 -9.61 -6.14 20.04
N GLY A 175 -9.57 -5.24 21.02
CA GLY A 175 -9.06 -5.51 22.36
C GLY A 175 -7.54 -5.56 22.51
N VAL A 176 -6.79 -5.32 21.46
CA VAL A 176 -5.31 -5.24 21.49
C VAL A 176 -4.92 -3.79 21.81
N ASN A 177 -5.06 -3.42 23.08
CA ASN A 177 -4.73 -2.07 23.56
C ASN A 177 -3.24 -1.84 23.81
N ASP A 178 -2.37 -2.83 23.55
CA ASP A 178 -0.95 -2.81 23.90
C ASP A 178 -0.01 -2.57 22.70
N TYR A 179 -0.51 -2.09 21.58
CA TYR A 179 0.43 -1.41 20.71
C TYR A 179 0.64 -0.02 21.32
N GLU A 180 1.75 0.12 22.07
CA GLU A 180 2.39 1.42 22.21
C GLU A 180 2.37 2.03 20.80
N GLU A 181 1.62 3.10 20.61
CA GLU A 181 1.73 3.93 19.43
C GLU A 181 3.22 4.25 19.36
N GLY A 182 3.91 3.56 18.44
CA GLY A 182 5.35 3.75 18.30
C GLY A 182 5.53 5.24 18.18
N GLU A 183 6.36 5.83 19.03
CA GLU A 183 6.55 7.27 19.26
C GLU A 183 6.09 8.05 18.05
N GLU A 184 5.02 8.85 18.19
CA GLU A 184 4.51 9.66 17.10
C GLU A 184 5.71 10.44 16.57
N MET A 185 6.23 10.01 15.42
CA MET A 185 7.36 10.72 14.82
C MET A 185 6.92 12.15 14.66
N GLU A 186 7.61 13.10 15.28
CA GLU A 186 7.34 14.52 15.16
C GLU A 186 7.24 14.86 13.67
N VAL A 187 6.01 15.00 13.20
CA VAL A 187 5.70 15.27 11.81
C VAL A 187 5.74 16.77 11.63
N SER A 188 6.56 17.24 10.71
CA SER A 188 6.66 18.64 10.38
C SER A 188 5.31 19.21 9.94
N ASP A 189 4.87 20.31 10.55
CA ASP A 189 3.66 21.05 10.13
C ASP A 189 3.79 21.69 8.73
N GLN A 190 4.97 21.66 8.14
CA GLN A 190 5.24 22.25 6.81
C GLN A 190 4.73 21.41 5.63
N GLY A 191 4.29 20.17 5.84
CA GLY A 191 3.67 19.33 4.80
C GLY A 191 2.42 19.98 4.14
N ARG A 192 1.84 20.97 4.80
CA ARG A 192 0.73 21.78 4.29
C ARG A 192 1.08 22.56 3.02
N PHE A 193 2.33 22.96 2.84
CA PHE A 193 2.76 23.78 1.70
C PHE A 193 2.84 23.01 0.37
N MET A 194 3.22 21.73 0.39
CA MET A 194 3.36 20.94 -0.85
C MET A 194 2.03 20.62 -1.52
N ILE A 195 0.96 20.44 -0.75
CA ILE A 195 -0.38 20.13 -1.29
C ILE A 195 -0.99 21.36 -1.96
N TYR A 196 -0.78 22.57 -1.42
CA TYR A 196 -1.20 23.79 -2.08
C TYR A 196 -0.48 24.02 -3.41
N TYR A 197 0.80 23.64 -3.52
CA TYR A 197 1.54 23.74 -4.78
C TYR A 197 1.04 22.73 -5.84
N CYS A 198 0.71 21.50 -5.47
CA CYS A 198 0.12 20.53 -6.40
C CYS A 198 -1.30 20.92 -6.86
N GLN A 199 -2.10 21.61 -6.04
CA GLN A 199 -3.42 22.11 -6.42
C GLN A 199 -3.37 23.32 -7.36
N PHE A 200 -2.26 24.08 -7.37
CA PHE A 200 -2.12 25.28 -8.21
C PHE A 200 -1.57 24.97 -9.60
N PHE A 201 -1.00 23.77 -9.82
CA PHE A 201 -0.46 23.32 -11.11
C PHE A 201 -1.30 22.21 -11.78
N SER A 202 -2.46 21.90 -11.27
CA SER A 202 -3.47 20.98 -11.81
C SER A 202 -4.66 21.77 -12.33
#